data_3d9f6dd8881a86bccb9de510d183a3c5
#
_entry.id   3d9f6dd8881a86bccb9de510d183a3c5
#
_cell.length_a   1.000
_cell.length_b   1.000
_cell.length_c   1.000
_cell.angle_alpha   90.00
_cell.angle_beta   90.00
_cell.angle_gamma   90.00
#
_symmetry.space_group_name_H-M   'P 1'
#
loop_
_entity.id
_entity.type
_entity.pdbx_description
1 polymer ?
#
loop_
_entity_poly.entity_id
_entity_poly.type
_entity_poly.pdbx_seq_one_letter_code
_entity_poly.pdbx_strand_id
1 'polypeptide(L)'
;MARFFKSLMKENINKIEDVDVVIELPSPIEEYQSACEKRKKLSIAGFVGVFLLELATVLGFIYEINVNDLHNRVLREYEIRQSGQIELAKGLYEGDTDFGYLTGRGKFIFEMGAEYDGNWENNHLNGQGTLKVPIEGTYNGSFKDSQKSGQGTFSWDDGTVYEGEWKNDQMWGQGKYITANNVVYSGTFQKNLLFEGICTFSNDTGSYVLTYKQGEIDDVNIKYIDGSTYIGGCDSKGLSGTGTITFISGDIYKGAFSQGYRNGQGVYEWTSGDKYDGEWSADKMSGTGTYTYSDGSYASGTFEDNIFMNGSYHIENDFGTYTFTITNGEPTAVDMSLVSGTTYNGAMSDGKLSGQAQISYSNGDKYNGNVSDGQKSGQGTYTWVSGASYEGKWDADQMNGAGTYFYSSNEDGYKLAGSFENGKPNGECQYYTNTTTHYQTDWSKGKCVKIYE
;
A
#
# COMPACT_ATOMS: atom_id res chain seq x y z
N MET A 1 -1.21 6.82 -18.27
CA MET A 1 -1.31 5.54 -18.99
C MET A 1 -2.69 5.34 -19.65
N ALA A 2 -3.82 5.29 -18.92
CA ALA A 2 -5.14 5.07 -19.50
C ALA A 2 -5.49 5.99 -20.71
N ARG A 3 -5.21 7.30 -20.62
CA ARG A 3 -5.46 8.23 -21.72
C ARG A 3 -4.54 8.01 -22.93
N PHE A 4 -3.29 7.62 -22.71
CA PHE A 4 -2.35 7.25 -23.76
C PHE A 4 -2.86 6.05 -24.55
N PHE A 5 -3.25 4.96 -23.87
CA PHE A 5 -3.77 3.78 -24.54
C PHE A 5 -5.10 4.03 -25.25
N LYS A 6 -5.98 4.85 -24.67
CA LYS A 6 -7.23 5.25 -25.36
C LYS A 6 -6.98 6.04 -26.64
N SER A 7 -6.00 6.95 -26.65
CA SER A 7 -5.58 7.68 -27.87
C SER A 7 -4.98 6.75 -28.91
N LEU A 8 -4.05 5.90 -28.47
CA LEU A 8 -3.37 4.91 -29.32
C LEU A 8 -4.35 3.93 -29.99
N MET A 9 -5.31 3.43 -29.22
CA MET A 9 -6.35 2.52 -29.72
C MET A 9 -7.18 3.14 -30.83
N LYS A 10 -7.62 4.39 -30.65
CA LYS A 10 -8.48 5.07 -31.61
C LYS A 10 -7.79 5.26 -32.97
N GLU A 11 -6.53 5.66 -32.96
CA GLU A 11 -5.73 5.80 -34.19
C GLU A 11 -5.54 4.47 -34.92
N ASN A 12 -5.28 3.40 -34.16
CA ASN A 12 -5.00 2.09 -34.75
C ASN A 12 -6.27 1.33 -35.19
N ILE A 13 -7.39 1.48 -34.47
CA ILE A 13 -8.68 0.89 -34.87
C ILE A 13 -9.10 1.43 -36.26
N ASN A 14 -9.03 2.74 -36.45
CA ASN A 14 -9.43 3.35 -37.71
C ASN A 14 -8.60 2.82 -38.89
N LYS A 15 -7.30 2.53 -38.66
CA LYS A 15 -6.43 1.95 -39.67
C LYS A 15 -6.73 0.49 -40.01
N ILE A 16 -7.28 -0.26 -39.06
CA ILE A 16 -7.63 -1.69 -39.27
C ILE A 16 -9.00 -1.82 -39.95
N GLU A 17 -9.94 -0.92 -39.67
CA GLU A 17 -11.34 -1.05 -40.12
C GLU A 17 -11.76 -0.09 -41.25
N ASP A 18 -10.88 0.80 -41.72
CA ASP A 18 -11.23 1.89 -42.66
C ASP A 18 -12.38 2.81 -42.15
N VAL A 19 -12.45 3.04 -40.83
CA VAL A 19 -13.52 3.83 -40.21
C VAL A 19 -13.01 5.24 -39.88
N ASP A 20 -13.49 6.24 -40.61
CA ASP A 20 -13.25 7.67 -40.35
C ASP A 20 -13.94 8.14 -39.06
N VAL A 21 -13.24 8.16 -37.92
CA VAL A 21 -13.70 8.87 -36.72
C VAL A 21 -12.56 9.69 -36.11
N VAL A 22 -12.67 11.01 -36.22
CA VAL A 22 -11.71 11.97 -35.66
C VAL A 22 -12.14 12.38 -34.25
N ILE A 23 -11.30 12.14 -33.24
CA ILE A 23 -11.39 12.80 -31.90
C ILE A 23 -9.98 13.12 -31.43
N GLU A 24 -9.71 14.41 -31.19
CA GLU A 24 -8.46 14.88 -30.57
C GLU A 24 -8.46 14.67 -29.06
N LEU A 25 -7.39 14.08 -28.50
CA LEU A 25 -7.17 13.92 -27.07
C LEU A 25 -5.73 14.36 -26.69
N PRO A 26 -5.53 15.06 -25.56
CA PRO A 26 -4.22 15.56 -25.14
C PRO A 26 -3.29 14.45 -24.63
N SER A 27 -1.97 14.73 -24.66
CA SER A 27 -0.88 13.80 -24.28
C SER A 27 -0.96 13.32 -22.85
N PRO A 28 -0.93 11.99 -22.60
CA PRO A 28 -1.23 11.38 -21.32
C PRO A 28 -0.07 11.32 -20.32
N ILE A 29 1.17 11.36 -20.80
CA ILE A 29 2.37 11.23 -19.94
C ILE A 29 2.54 12.47 -19.06
N GLU A 30 2.30 13.66 -19.61
CA GLU A 30 2.44 14.94 -18.88
C GLU A 30 1.34 15.11 -17.81
N GLU A 31 0.11 14.67 -18.07
CA GLU A 31 -0.98 14.73 -17.07
C GLU A 31 -0.78 13.71 -15.94
N TYR A 32 -0.31 12.52 -16.24
CA TYR A 32 0.02 11.50 -15.23
C TYR A 32 1.21 11.94 -14.37
N GLN A 33 2.28 12.46 -14.99
CA GLN A 33 3.43 13.01 -14.28
C GLN A 33 3.04 14.23 -13.43
N SER A 34 2.21 15.13 -13.95
CA SER A 34 1.68 16.28 -13.22
C SER A 34 0.74 15.88 -12.07
N ALA A 35 -0.09 14.86 -12.24
CA ALA A 35 -0.93 14.32 -11.18
C ALA A 35 -0.10 13.61 -10.10
N CYS A 36 0.92 12.85 -10.50
CA CYS A 36 1.89 12.26 -9.58
C CYS A 36 2.74 13.30 -8.86
N GLU A 37 3.16 14.40 -9.52
CA GLU A 37 3.91 15.47 -8.88
C GLU A 37 3.06 16.35 -7.95
N LYS A 38 1.80 16.61 -8.29
CA LYS A 38 0.87 17.28 -7.37
C LYS A 38 0.55 16.41 -6.15
N ARG A 39 0.48 15.09 -6.32
CA ARG A 39 0.33 14.12 -5.22
C ARG A 39 1.62 13.93 -4.42
N LYS A 40 2.82 14.06 -5.03
CA LYS A 40 4.13 14.07 -4.34
C LYS A 40 4.30 15.26 -3.38
N LYS A 41 3.68 16.41 -3.63
CA LYS A 41 3.74 17.59 -2.71
C LYS A 41 2.91 17.43 -1.45
N LEU A 42 2.00 16.47 -1.40
CA LEU A 42 1.28 15.97 -0.21
C LEU A 42 1.90 14.65 0.29
N SER A 43 3.21 14.51 0.16
CA SER A 43 3.91 13.28 0.51
C SER A 43 3.93 13.10 2.02
N ILE A 44 3.31 12.01 2.46
CA ILE A 44 3.34 11.38 3.78
C ILE A 44 4.78 11.30 4.34
N ALA A 45 5.82 11.31 3.50
CA ALA A 45 7.22 11.21 3.92
C ALA A 45 7.65 12.32 4.91
N GLY A 46 7.13 13.53 4.78
CA GLY A 46 7.34 14.59 5.76
C GLY A 46 6.59 14.34 7.07
N PHE A 47 5.36 13.83 6.97
CA PHE A 47 4.48 13.54 8.10
C PHE A 47 4.98 12.35 8.91
N VAL A 48 5.34 11.26 8.24
CA VAL A 48 5.87 10.04 8.86
C VAL A 48 7.22 10.30 9.53
N GLY A 49 8.08 11.13 8.94
CA GLY A 49 9.38 11.49 9.53
C GLY A 49 9.25 12.24 10.86
N VAL A 50 8.32 13.19 10.97
CA VAL A 50 8.05 13.93 12.22
C VAL A 50 7.43 12.99 13.25
N PHE A 51 6.46 12.15 12.84
CA PHE A 51 5.82 11.16 13.72
C PHE A 51 6.81 10.14 14.28
N LEU A 52 7.76 9.64 13.46
CA LEU A 52 8.79 8.71 13.90
C LEU A 52 9.69 9.31 14.99
N LEU A 53 10.06 10.60 14.84
CA LEU A 53 10.87 11.28 15.83
C LEU A 53 10.11 11.44 17.15
N GLU A 54 8.82 11.72 17.10
CA GLU A 54 7.99 11.96 18.28
C GLU A 54 7.54 10.66 18.94
N LEU A 55 7.19 9.64 18.16
CA LEU A 55 6.90 8.30 18.70
C LEU A 55 8.15 7.69 19.35
N ALA A 56 9.34 7.84 18.74
CA ALA A 56 10.61 7.45 19.35
C ALA A 56 10.90 8.25 20.63
N THR A 57 10.54 9.54 20.66
CA THR A 57 10.67 10.39 21.85
C THR A 57 9.69 9.96 22.94
N VAL A 58 8.45 9.62 22.58
CA VAL A 58 7.44 9.12 23.53
C VAL A 58 7.76 7.71 24.01
N LEU A 59 8.21 6.81 23.14
CA LEU A 59 8.66 5.46 23.53
C LEU A 59 9.97 5.52 24.32
N GLY A 60 10.89 6.43 24.00
CA GLY A 60 12.07 6.74 24.80
C GLY A 60 11.70 7.31 26.16
N PHE A 61 10.71 8.21 26.21
CA PHE A 61 10.16 8.75 27.46
C PHE A 61 9.44 7.68 28.29
N ILE A 62 8.71 6.76 27.67
CA ILE A 62 8.10 5.58 28.33
C ILE A 62 9.19 4.63 28.89
N TYR A 63 10.31 4.49 28.17
CA TYR A 63 11.45 3.68 28.63
C TYR A 63 12.28 4.39 29.70
N GLU A 64 12.38 5.71 29.67
CA GLU A 64 13.07 6.55 30.69
C GLU A 64 12.22 6.80 31.94
N ILE A 65 10.88 6.79 31.86
CA ILE A 65 10.05 6.61 33.05
C ILE A 65 10.18 5.14 33.49
N ASN A 66 11.36 4.81 33.93
CA ASN A 66 11.59 3.57 34.63
C ASN A 66 10.85 3.69 35.98
N VAL A 67 9.61 3.21 36.02
CA VAL A 67 8.81 3.12 37.23
C VAL A 67 9.58 2.41 38.36
N ASN A 68 10.59 1.59 38.00
CA ASN A 68 11.54 1.02 38.94
C ASN A 68 12.40 2.07 39.65
N ASP A 69 12.78 3.19 39.01
CA ASP A 69 13.57 4.23 39.65
C ASP A 69 12.74 5.01 40.68
N LEU A 70 11.47 5.29 40.34
CA LEU A 70 10.49 5.89 41.27
C LEU A 70 10.17 4.95 42.44
N HIS A 71 10.00 3.66 42.14
CA HIS A 71 9.81 2.60 43.16
C HIS A 71 11.03 2.52 44.10
N ASN A 72 12.24 2.55 43.57
CA ASN A 72 13.47 2.51 44.37
C ASN A 72 13.66 3.77 45.24
N ARG A 73 13.20 4.95 44.81
CA ARG A 73 13.20 6.16 45.64
C ARG A 73 12.25 6.06 46.79
N VAL A 74 11.03 5.59 46.56
CA VAL A 74 10.03 5.34 47.62
C VAL A 74 10.49 4.24 48.55
N LEU A 75 11.16 3.18 48.04
CA LEU A 75 11.64 2.07 48.88
C LEU A 75 12.82 2.47 49.77
N ARG A 76 13.77 3.32 49.33
CA ARG A 76 14.94 3.70 50.14
C ARG A 76 14.55 4.39 51.44
N GLU A 77 13.52 5.21 51.42
CA GLU A 77 13.00 5.82 52.65
C GLU A 77 12.18 4.83 53.50
N TYR A 78 11.75 3.69 52.90
CA TYR A 78 11.03 2.62 53.56
C TYR A 78 11.85 1.36 53.86
N GLU A 79 13.14 1.31 53.53
CA GLU A 79 14.03 0.17 53.84
C GLU A 79 14.11 -0.15 55.34
N ILE A 80 13.84 0.84 56.20
CA ILE A 80 13.67 0.67 57.63
C ILE A 80 12.54 -0.28 58.00
N ARG A 81 11.63 -0.60 57.08
CA ARG A 81 10.42 -1.40 57.32
C ARG A 81 10.53 -2.87 56.92
N GLN A 82 11.51 -3.28 56.12
CA GLN A 82 11.68 -4.70 55.73
C GLN A 82 12.18 -5.58 56.90
N SER A 83 12.76 -4.99 57.94
CA SER A 83 13.32 -5.75 59.06
C SER A 83 12.25 -6.13 60.11
N GLY A 84 10.98 -5.77 59.97
CA GLY A 84 9.93 -6.03 60.98
C GLY A 84 10.13 -5.25 62.26
N GLN A 85 11.16 -4.43 62.33
CA GLN A 85 11.46 -3.52 63.43
C GLN A 85 11.18 -2.10 62.91
N ILE A 86 10.07 -1.52 63.36
CA ILE A 86 10.06 -0.08 63.52
C ILE A 86 10.92 0.17 64.76
N GLU A 87 12.22 0.28 64.55
CA GLU A 87 12.98 1.17 65.42
C GLU A 87 12.28 2.50 65.25
N LEU A 88 11.68 2.97 66.32
CA LEU A 88 11.13 4.33 66.44
C LEU A 88 12.33 5.26 66.24
N ALA A 89 12.79 5.36 65.01
CA ALA A 89 13.73 6.37 64.60
C ALA A 89 13.01 7.67 64.89
N LYS A 90 13.29 8.20 66.06
CA LYS A 90 13.08 9.58 66.44
C LYS A 90 12.01 10.30 65.60
N GLY A 91 10.76 10.16 66.03
CA GLY A 91 9.61 10.85 65.49
C GLY A 91 8.61 11.11 66.56
N LEU A 92 7.63 11.93 66.30
CA LEU A 92 6.54 12.27 67.21
C LEU A 92 5.31 11.50 66.79
N TYR A 93 4.80 10.63 67.70
CA TYR A 93 3.53 9.90 67.51
C TYR A 93 2.44 10.52 68.39
N GLU A 94 1.26 10.68 67.83
CA GLU A 94 0.04 11.07 68.50
C GLU A 94 -1.09 10.14 68.05
N GLY A 95 -1.62 9.30 68.96
CA GLY A 95 -2.68 8.34 68.63
C GLY A 95 -2.85 7.24 69.65
N ASP A 96 -3.61 6.23 69.26
CA ASP A 96 -3.96 5.09 70.11
C ASP A 96 -2.76 4.14 70.28
N THR A 97 -2.62 3.59 71.51
CA THR A 97 -1.62 2.56 71.81
C THR A 97 -2.27 1.45 72.69
N ASP A 98 -1.80 0.22 72.50
CA ASP A 98 -2.16 -0.92 73.35
C ASP A 98 -0.87 -1.62 73.81
N PHE A 99 -0.62 -1.69 75.08
CA PHE A 99 0.59 -2.25 75.71
C PHE A 99 1.90 -1.71 75.14
N GLY A 100 1.91 -0.45 74.68
CA GLY A 100 3.06 0.21 74.06
C GLY A 100 3.24 -0.05 72.60
N TYR A 101 2.34 -0.81 71.96
CA TYR A 101 2.28 -0.95 70.50
C TYR A 101 1.38 0.13 69.91
N LEU A 102 1.79 0.72 68.79
CA LEU A 102 0.93 1.63 68.03
C LEU A 102 -0.22 0.80 67.43
N THR A 103 -1.44 1.21 67.70
CA THR A 103 -2.67 0.52 67.28
C THR A 103 -3.77 1.55 67.03
N GLY A 104 -4.88 1.15 66.39
CA GLY A 104 -5.99 2.05 66.14
C GLY A 104 -5.62 3.19 65.19
N ARG A 105 -6.08 4.40 65.46
CA ARG A 105 -5.79 5.59 64.65
C ARG A 105 -4.69 6.45 65.29
N GLY A 106 -3.72 6.87 64.47
CA GLY A 106 -2.67 7.76 64.97
C GLY A 106 -1.92 8.47 63.85
N LYS A 107 -1.33 9.62 64.23
CA LYS A 107 -0.46 10.40 63.40
C LYS A 107 1.00 10.22 63.86
N PHE A 108 1.90 9.97 62.92
CA PHE A 108 3.33 9.89 63.15
C PHE A 108 4.08 10.88 62.26
N ILE A 109 4.92 11.69 62.86
CA ILE A 109 5.82 12.62 62.15
C ILE A 109 7.23 12.07 62.33
N PHE A 110 7.82 11.65 61.22
CA PHE A 110 9.19 11.13 61.17
C PHE A 110 10.21 12.28 61.24
N GLU A 111 11.39 12.03 61.75
CA GLU A 111 12.45 13.06 61.81
C GLU A 111 12.85 13.64 60.44
N MET A 112 12.69 12.83 59.38
CA MET A 112 12.90 13.24 57.98
C MET A 112 11.79 14.12 57.43
N GLY A 113 10.78 14.46 58.21
CA GLY A 113 9.64 15.31 57.83
C GLY A 113 8.52 14.57 57.11
N ALA A 114 8.63 13.25 56.94
CA ALA A 114 7.49 12.46 56.45
C ALA A 114 6.39 12.40 57.53
N GLU A 115 5.13 12.38 57.10
CA GLU A 115 3.97 12.31 57.97
C GLU A 115 3.04 11.15 57.56
N TYR A 116 2.62 10.34 58.53
CA TYR A 116 1.57 9.38 58.33
C TYR A 116 0.39 9.70 59.27
N ASP A 117 -0.82 9.70 58.76
CA ASP A 117 -2.09 9.81 59.50
C ASP A 117 -3.00 8.69 59.03
N GLY A 118 -3.22 7.68 59.89
CA GLY A 118 -4.01 6.52 59.52
C GLY A 118 -4.07 5.45 60.60
N ASN A 119 -4.43 4.24 60.14
CA ASN A 119 -4.62 3.11 61.01
C ASN A 119 -3.33 2.35 61.26
N TRP A 120 -3.16 1.86 62.48
CA TRP A 120 -2.01 1.12 62.97
C TRP A 120 -2.46 -0.22 63.56
N GLU A 121 -1.65 -1.24 63.37
CA GLU A 121 -1.80 -2.55 64.01
C GLU A 121 -0.43 -3.10 64.38
N ASN A 122 -0.16 -3.32 65.65
CA ASN A 122 1.10 -3.86 66.17
C ASN A 122 2.34 -3.14 65.64
N ASN A 123 2.38 -1.82 65.69
CA ASN A 123 3.41 -0.93 65.15
C ASN A 123 3.54 -0.90 63.64
N HIS A 124 2.65 -1.54 62.90
CA HIS A 124 2.62 -1.49 61.43
C HIS A 124 1.51 -0.59 60.92
N LEU A 125 1.76 0.10 59.79
CA LEU A 125 0.70 0.75 59.06
C LEU A 125 -0.25 -0.32 58.50
N ASN A 126 -1.52 -0.27 58.89
CA ASN A 126 -2.48 -1.28 58.49
C ASN A 126 -3.88 -0.66 58.36
N GLY A 127 -4.60 -0.92 57.26
CA GLY A 127 -5.87 -0.27 56.95
C GLY A 127 -5.69 1.04 56.18
N GLN A 128 -6.61 2.00 56.35
CA GLN A 128 -6.61 3.27 55.62
C GLN A 128 -5.67 4.29 56.26
N GLY A 129 -4.94 5.05 55.41
CA GLY A 129 -4.08 6.12 55.89
C GLY A 129 -3.60 7.03 54.78
N THR A 130 -3.08 8.18 55.19
CA THR A 130 -2.41 9.16 54.32
C THR A 130 -0.94 9.23 54.72
N LEU A 131 -0.05 9.01 53.78
CA LEU A 131 1.40 9.12 53.98
C LEU A 131 1.91 10.24 53.08
N LYS A 132 2.44 11.29 53.66
CA LYS A 132 3.08 12.39 52.99
C LYS A 132 4.59 12.28 53.13
N VAL A 133 5.30 12.24 52.02
CA VAL A 133 6.76 12.18 51.95
C VAL A 133 7.28 13.46 51.29
N PRO A 134 8.11 14.27 51.99
CA PRO A 134 8.66 15.50 51.42
C PRO A 134 9.42 15.24 50.13
N ILE A 135 9.20 16.11 49.14
CA ILE A 135 9.85 16.06 47.82
C ILE A 135 9.37 14.90 46.91
N GLU A 136 8.67 13.93 47.47
CA GLU A 136 8.15 12.79 46.67
C GLU A 136 6.68 12.92 46.35
N GLY A 137 5.84 13.19 47.39
CA GLY A 137 4.40 13.29 47.19
C GLY A 137 3.58 12.74 48.34
N THR A 138 2.31 12.44 48.04
CA THR A 138 1.33 11.99 49.04
C THR A 138 0.61 10.72 48.56
N TYR A 139 0.65 9.69 49.37
CA TYR A 139 -0.20 8.50 49.22
C TYR A 139 -1.40 8.58 50.14
N ASN A 140 -2.58 8.27 49.57
CA ASN A 140 -3.83 8.13 50.32
C ASN A 140 -4.47 6.79 49.92
N GLY A 141 -4.55 5.85 50.85
CA GLY A 141 -5.05 4.51 50.52
C GLY A 141 -4.84 3.47 51.61
N SER A 142 -4.97 2.23 51.21
CA SER A 142 -4.84 1.08 52.10
C SER A 142 -3.38 0.68 52.31
N PHE A 143 -3.07 0.26 53.53
CA PHE A 143 -1.79 -0.32 53.91
C PHE A 143 -2.01 -1.74 54.49
N LYS A 144 -1.05 -2.60 54.32
CA LYS A 144 -0.93 -3.89 54.95
C LYS A 144 0.51 -4.14 55.33
N ASP A 145 0.79 -4.44 56.60
CA ASP A 145 2.12 -4.70 57.11
C ASP A 145 3.13 -3.61 56.70
N SER A 146 2.73 -2.35 56.83
CA SER A 146 3.48 -1.14 56.45
C SER A 146 3.76 -0.97 54.97
N GLN A 147 3.16 -1.74 54.06
CA GLN A 147 3.25 -1.61 52.62
C GLN A 147 1.95 -1.11 52.01
N LYS A 148 2.02 -0.29 50.96
CA LYS A 148 0.84 0.07 50.15
C LYS A 148 0.21 -1.19 49.59
N SER A 149 -1.09 -1.40 49.85
CA SER A 149 -1.83 -2.60 49.46
C SER A 149 -3.31 -2.31 49.31
N GLY A 150 -3.99 -2.88 48.30
CA GLY A 150 -5.38 -2.57 47.99
C GLY A 150 -5.52 -1.25 47.23
N GLN A 151 -6.65 -0.57 47.39
CA GLN A 151 -6.91 0.68 46.66
C GLN A 151 -6.19 1.87 47.28
N GLY A 152 -5.65 2.73 46.45
CA GLY A 152 -5.01 3.96 46.89
C GLY A 152 -4.60 4.88 45.75
N THR A 153 -4.42 6.16 46.11
CA THR A 153 -3.94 7.20 45.18
C THR A 153 -2.60 7.71 45.65
N PHE A 154 -1.61 7.74 44.76
CA PHE A 154 -0.36 8.44 44.99
C PHE A 154 -0.30 9.67 44.08
N SER A 155 -0.09 10.82 44.71
CA SER A 155 0.12 12.11 44.00
C SER A 155 1.55 12.55 44.24
N TRP A 156 2.35 12.52 43.18
CA TRP A 156 3.74 12.98 43.23
C TRP A 156 3.82 14.52 43.15
N ASP A 157 4.86 15.09 43.72
CA ASP A 157 5.08 16.55 43.76
C ASP A 157 5.29 17.17 42.38
N ASP A 158 5.67 16.37 41.37
CA ASP A 158 5.78 16.80 39.96
C ASP A 158 4.42 16.92 39.26
N GLY A 159 3.33 16.57 39.90
CA GLY A 159 1.97 16.55 39.36
C GLY A 159 1.52 15.21 38.78
N THR A 160 2.39 14.22 38.76
CA THR A 160 2.03 12.84 38.41
C THR A 160 1.08 12.23 39.41
N VAL A 161 0.10 11.40 38.98
CA VAL A 161 -0.88 10.75 39.86
C VAL A 161 -1.06 9.29 39.41
N TYR A 162 -1.08 8.38 40.38
CA TYR A 162 -1.60 7.03 40.19
C TYR A 162 -2.80 6.80 41.11
N GLU A 163 -3.87 6.30 40.56
CA GLU A 163 -5.10 5.87 41.28
C GLU A 163 -5.40 4.43 40.87
N GLY A 164 -5.39 3.51 41.85
CA GLY A 164 -5.61 2.10 41.54
C GLY A 164 -5.21 1.16 42.65
N GLU A 165 -5.02 -0.10 42.23
CA GLU A 165 -4.63 -1.17 43.14
C GLU A 165 -3.12 -1.16 43.41
N TRP A 166 -2.77 -1.46 44.66
CA TRP A 166 -1.38 -1.57 45.12
C TRP A 166 -1.14 -2.95 45.71
N LYS A 167 0.05 -3.46 45.53
CA LYS A 167 0.50 -4.71 46.17
C LYS A 167 1.99 -4.61 46.47
N ASN A 168 2.35 -4.71 47.76
CA ASN A 168 3.74 -4.64 48.22
C ASN A 168 4.45 -3.40 47.70
N ASP A 169 3.85 -2.23 47.90
CA ASP A 169 4.32 -0.90 47.43
C ASP A 169 4.39 -0.70 45.92
N GLN A 170 3.93 -1.65 45.12
CA GLN A 170 3.92 -1.57 43.66
C GLN A 170 2.51 -1.33 43.12
N MET A 171 2.40 -0.55 42.06
CA MET A 171 1.18 -0.47 41.26
C MET A 171 0.85 -1.87 40.73
N TRP A 172 -0.35 -2.33 40.97
CA TRP A 172 -0.83 -3.67 40.66
C TRP A 172 -2.32 -3.64 40.29
N GLY A 173 -2.83 -4.63 39.53
CA GLY A 173 -4.25 -4.72 39.24
C GLY A 173 -4.76 -3.53 38.45
N GLN A 174 -6.03 -3.20 38.60
CA GLN A 174 -6.66 -2.10 37.88
C GLN A 174 -6.20 -0.74 38.40
N GLY A 175 -5.84 0.16 37.48
CA GLY A 175 -5.41 1.51 37.84
C GLY A 175 -5.35 2.47 36.68
N LYS A 176 -5.14 3.74 37.06
CA LYS A 176 -4.92 4.86 36.14
C LYS A 176 -3.70 5.65 36.60
N TYR A 177 -2.73 5.82 35.70
CA TYR A 177 -1.51 6.59 35.91
C TYR A 177 -1.51 7.79 34.97
N ILE A 178 -1.39 8.98 35.50
CA ILE A 178 -1.40 10.25 34.77
C ILE A 178 -0.07 10.94 35.03
N THR A 179 0.73 11.16 34.01
CA THR A 179 1.99 11.89 34.13
C THR A 179 1.76 13.40 34.24
N ALA A 180 2.79 14.13 34.71
CA ALA A 180 2.80 15.59 34.72
C ALA A 180 2.50 16.22 33.34
N ASN A 181 2.82 15.55 32.25
CA ASN A 181 2.56 15.99 30.88
C ASN A 181 1.23 15.48 30.31
N ASN A 182 0.31 15.03 31.17
CA ASN A 182 -1.01 14.52 30.80
C ASN A 182 -1.02 13.27 29.92
N VAL A 183 0.04 12.47 29.93
CA VAL A 183 0.00 11.10 29.39
C VAL A 183 -0.76 10.22 30.35
N VAL A 184 -1.79 9.52 29.85
CA VAL A 184 -2.69 8.72 30.69
C VAL A 184 -2.53 7.24 30.34
N TYR A 185 -2.15 6.43 31.31
CA TYR A 185 -2.14 4.99 31.26
C TYR A 185 -3.32 4.45 32.06
N SER A 186 -4.12 3.57 31.49
CA SER A 186 -5.32 3.01 32.12
C SER A 186 -5.45 1.54 31.79
N GLY A 187 -5.58 0.71 32.81
CA GLY A 187 -5.71 -0.74 32.64
C GLY A 187 -5.14 -1.53 33.80
N THR A 188 -4.65 -2.72 33.52
CA THR A 188 -4.06 -3.63 34.49
C THR A 188 -2.57 -3.39 34.62
N PHE A 189 -2.10 -3.08 35.80
CA PHE A 189 -0.70 -2.90 36.15
C PHE A 189 -0.12 -4.17 36.77
N GLN A 190 1.15 -4.45 36.50
CA GLN A 190 1.94 -5.47 37.18
C GLN A 190 3.36 -4.93 37.43
N LYS A 191 3.82 -4.94 38.68
CA LYS A 191 5.15 -4.47 39.09
C LYS A 191 5.47 -3.08 38.54
N ASN A 192 4.54 -2.14 38.72
CA ASN A 192 4.63 -0.75 38.28
C ASN A 192 4.56 -0.51 36.76
N LEU A 193 4.35 -1.53 35.93
CA LEU A 193 4.22 -1.41 34.48
C LEU A 193 2.76 -1.65 34.05
N LEU A 194 2.29 -0.91 33.04
CA LEU A 194 1.03 -1.23 32.37
C LEU A 194 1.19 -2.55 31.64
N PHE A 195 0.48 -3.60 32.07
CA PHE A 195 0.54 -4.94 31.50
C PHE A 195 -0.53 -5.15 30.41
N GLU A 196 -1.76 -4.71 30.68
CA GLU A 196 -2.87 -4.71 29.72
C GLU A 196 -3.66 -3.41 29.86
N GLY A 197 -3.97 -2.75 28.75
CA GLY A 197 -4.74 -1.51 28.77
C GLY A 197 -4.35 -0.55 27.68
N ILE A 198 -4.57 0.73 27.93
CA ILE A 198 -4.31 1.79 26.95
C ILE A 198 -3.44 2.89 27.56
N CYS A 199 -2.59 3.47 26.70
CA CYS A 199 -1.93 4.74 26.95
C CYS A 199 -2.48 5.79 25.98
N THR A 200 -2.88 6.96 26.49
CA THR A 200 -3.40 8.05 25.67
C THR A 200 -2.64 9.32 25.93
N PHE A 201 -2.32 10.05 24.86
CA PHE A 201 -1.69 11.36 24.90
C PHE A 201 -2.03 12.17 23.66
N SER A 202 -1.73 13.46 23.69
CA SER A 202 -1.85 14.36 22.54
C SER A 202 -0.67 15.30 22.51
N ASN A 203 -0.24 15.68 21.30
CA ASN A 203 0.81 16.65 21.06
C ASN A 203 0.45 17.51 19.82
N ASP A 204 1.40 18.29 19.30
CA ASP A 204 1.20 19.19 18.15
C ASP A 204 0.95 18.43 16.84
N THR A 205 1.18 17.11 16.78
CA THR A 205 0.95 16.30 15.58
C THR A 205 -0.37 15.54 15.60
N GLY A 206 -0.93 15.29 16.78
CA GLY A 206 -2.21 14.60 16.89
C GLY A 206 -2.52 14.04 18.26
N SER A 207 -3.49 13.14 18.30
CA SER A 207 -3.87 12.34 19.47
C SER A 207 -3.61 10.86 19.23
N TYR A 208 -3.15 10.17 20.26
CA TYR A 208 -2.63 8.83 20.22
C TYR A 208 -3.28 7.95 21.27
N VAL A 209 -3.63 6.73 20.88
CA VAL A 209 -4.07 5.67 21.76
C VAL A 209 -3.21 4.44 21.48
N LEU A 210 -2.35 4.07 22.42
CA LEU A 210 -1.53 2.86 22.36
C LEU A 210 -2.23 1.76 23.15
N THR A 211 -2.39 0.60 22.57
CA THR A 211 -2.93 -0.60 23.24
C THR A 211 -1.77 -1.48 23.69
N TYR A 212 -1.79 -1.85 24.97
CA TYR A 212 -0.79 -2.71 25.60
C TYR A 212 -1.34 -4.11 25.83
N LYS A 213 -0.54 -5.12 25.47
CA LYS A 213 -0.75 -6.52 25.84
C LYS A 213 0.55 -7.11 26.36
N GLN A 214 0.46 -7.76 27.53
CA GLN A 214 1.60 -8.39 28.19
C GLN A 214 2.81 -7.43 28.42
N GLY A 215 2.53 -6.15 28.58
CA GLY A 215 3.52 -5.10 28.80
C GLY A 215 4.17 -4.53 27.54
N GLU A 216 3.79 -5.02 26.36
CA GLU A 216 4.27 -4.57 25.06
C GLU A 216 3.16 -3.80 24.32
N ILE A 217 3.55 -2.90 23.41
CA ILE A 217 2.59 -2.21 22.54
C ILE A 217 2.14 -3.20 21.46
N ASP A 218 0.81 -3.45 21.39
CA ASP A 218 0.18 -4.32 20.42
C ASP A 218 -0.30 -3.54 19.18
N ASP A 219 -1.05 -2.45 19.42
CA ASP A 219 -1.61 -1.60 18.39
C ASP A 219 -1.54 -0.12 18.78
N VAL A 220 -1.55 0.73 17.76
CA VAL A 220 -1.71 2.17 17.91
C VAL A 220 -2.88 2.70 17.06
N ASN A 221 -3.67 3.58 17.65
CA ASN A 221 -4.67 4.38 16.95
C ASN A 221 -4.24 5.85 17.03
N ILE A 222 -4.04 6.47 15.87
CA ILE A 222 -3.57 7.85 15.75
C ILE A 222 -4.63 8.65 15.00
N LYS A 223 -4.94 9.82 15.53
CA LYS A 223 -5.65 10.86 14.80
C LYS A 223 -4.73 12.05 14.65
N TYR A 224 -4.23 12.25 13.43
CA TYR A 224 -3.36 13.36 13.09
C TYR A 224 -4.11 14.69 13.12
N ILE A 225 -3.37 15.80 13.30
CA ILE A 225 -3.96 17.14 13.37
C ILE A 225 -4.58 17.58 12.04
N ASP A 226 -4.11 17.03 10.91
CA ASP A 226 -4.70 17.27 9.59
C ASP A 226 -6.03 16.52 9.39
N GLY A 227 -6.42 15.65 10.32
CA GLY A 227 -7.62 14.83 10.26
C GLY A 227 -7.41 13.42 9.72
N SER A 228 -6.22 13.09 9.20
CA SER A 228 -5.88 11.72 8.81
C SER A 228 -5.87 10.80 10.04
N THR A 229 -6.09 9.50 9.82
CA THR A 229 -6.05 8.50 10.90
C THR A 229 -5.19 7.31 10.52
N TYR A 230 -4.58 6.69 11.53
CA TYR A 230 -3.90 5.41 11.40
C TYR A 230 -4.37 4.45 12.49
N ILE A 231 -4.57 3.18 12.12
CA ILE A 231 -4.82 2.08 13.05
C ILE A 231 -3.96 0.90 12.61
N GLY A 232 -3.14 0.38 13.52
CA GLY A 232 -2.28 -0.78 13.23
C GLY A 232 -1.09 -0.89 14.16
N GLY A 233 -0.13 -1.73 13.78
CA GLY A 233 1.06 -2.00 14.57
C GLY A 233 2.06 -0.84 14.57
N CYS A 234 2.88 -0.79 15.61
CA CYS A 234 4.02 0.11 15.69
C CYS A 234 5.17 -0.55 16.49
N ASP A 235 6.37 -0.07 16.24
CA ASP A 235 7.56 -0.43 17.04
C ASP A 235 8.40 0.82 17.35
N SER A 236 9.56 0.63 17.96
CA SER A 236 10.49 1.72 18.32
C SER A 236 11.00 2.54 17.13
N LYS A 237 10.75 2.10 15.90
CA LYS A 237 11.17 2.78 14.66
C LYS A 237 9.97 3.41 13.91
N GLY A 238 8.74 3.26 14.44
CA GLY A 238 7.52 3.84 13.90
C GLY A 238 6.44 2.83 13.54
N LEU A 239 5.60 3.17 12.55
CA LEU A 239 4.56 2.27 12.08
C LEU A 239 5.19 1.00 11.52
N SER A 240 4.70 -0.16 11.95
CA SER A 240 5.24 -1.46 11.57
C SER A 240 4.15 -2.53 11.55
N GLY A 241 4.45 -3.68 10.92
CA GLY A 241 3.45 -4.73 10.76
C GLY A 241 2.35 -4.33 9.79
N THR A 242 1.11 -4.65 10.07
CA THR A 242 -0.05 -4.31 9.23
C THR A 242 -0.84 -3.15 9.82
N GLY A 243 -1.36 -2.28 8.97
CA GLY A 243 -2.17 -1.16 9.41
C GLY A 243 -3.03 -0.55 8.30
N THR A 244 -3.87 0.38 8.71
CA THR A 244 -4.74 1.15 7.80
C THR A 244 -4.53 2.64 8.05
N ILE A 245 -4.21 3.40 6.99
CA ILE A 245 -4.25 4.86 7.00
C ILE A 245 -5.48 5.30 6.20
N THR A 246 -6.25 6.20 6.79
CA THR A 246 -7.26 6.99 6.07
C THR A 246 -6.77 8.42 6.01
N PHE A 247 -6.50 8.91 4.80
CA PHE A 247 -6.01 10.26 4.57
C PHE A 247 -7.14 11.29 4.64
N ILE A 248 -6.79 12.56 4.89
CA ILE A 248 -7.77 13.66 4.88
C ILE A 248 -8.48 13.80 3.51
N SER A 249 -7.84 13.37 2.42
CA SER A 249 -8.44 13.28 1.09
C SER A 249 -9.58 12.27 1.02
N GLY A 250 -9.67 11.35 1.98
CA GLY A 250 -10.52 10.17 1.97
C GLY A 250 -9.89 8.95 1.31
N ASP A 251 -8.67 9.07 0.78
CA ASP A 251 -7.93 7.91 0.29
C ASP A 251 -7.61 6.94 1.44
N ILE A 252 -7.52 5.65 1.13
CA ILE A 252 -7.26 4.62 2.13
C ILE A 252 -6.09 3.76 1.68
N TYR A 253 -5.13 3.56 2.57
CA TYR A 253 -4.15 2.49 2.43
C TYR A 253 -4.35 1.43 3.50
N LYS A 254 -4.34 0.17 3.11
CA LYS A 254 -4.37 -0.98 4.01
C LYS A 254 -3.29 -1.95 3.60
N GLY A 255 -2.31 -2.19 4.47
CA GLY A 255 -1.19 -3.06 4.11
C GLY A 255 -0.07 -3.06 5.13
N ALA A 256 1.08 -3.55 4.68
CA ALA A 256 2.27 -3.66 5.49
C ALA A 256 3.02 -2.33 5.62
N PHE A 257 3.60 -2.13 6.81
CA PHE A 257 4.46 -1.01 7.16
C PHE A 257 5.79 -1.51 7.70
N SER A 258 6.83 -0.77 7.45
CA SER A 258 8.15 -0.95 8.06
C SER A 258 8.81 0.41 8.24
N GLN A 259 9.25 0.71 9.47
CA GLN A 259 9.92 1.96 9.82
C GLN A 259 9.13 3.21 9.40
N GLY A 260 7.79 3.15 9.53
CA GLY A 260 6.88 4.23 9.19
C GLY A 260 6.49 4.35 7.72
N TYR A 261 7.09 3.59 6.82
CA TYR A 261 6.81 3.59 5.39
C TYR A 261 5.90 2.43 5.01
N ARG A 262 5.06 2.60 4.01
CA ARG A 262 4.37 1.49 3.33
C ARG A 262 5.45 0.61 2.68
N ASN A 263 5.50 -0.64 3.09
CA ASN A 263 6.55 -1.57 2.65
C ASN A 263 6.04 -3.01 2.74
N GLY A 264 6.07 -3.76 1.64
CA GLY A 264 5.47 -5.08 1.50
C GLY A 264 4.11 -5.02 0.80
N GLN A 265 3.26 -6.00 1.03
CA GLN A 265 1.94 -6.07 0.38
C GLN A 265 0.96 -5.04 0.95
N GLY A 266 0.21 -4.38 0.06
CA GLY A 266 -0.81 -3.42 0.47
C GLY A 266 -1.73 -2.96 -0.64
N VAL A 267 -2.91 -2.52 -0.23
CA VAL A 267 -3.95 -1.98 -1.09
C VAL A 267 -4.07 -0.49 -0.84
N TYR A 268 -4.04 0.30 -1.89
CA TYR A 268 -4.35 1.73 -1.86
C TYR A 268 -5.59 2.01 -2.70
N GLU A 269 -6.58 2.62 -2.09
CA GLU A 269 -7.82 3.04 -2.73
C GLU A 269 -7.89 4.56 -2.74
N TRP A 270 -7.92 5.13 -3.95
CA TRP A 270 -8.08 6.57 -4.15
C TRP A 270 -9.56 6.95 -4.16
N THR A 271 -9.87 8.14 -3.70
CA THR A 271 -11.22 8.72 -3.79
C THR A 271 -11.69 8.92 -5.23
N SER A 272 -10.77 8.90 -6.20
CA SER A 272 -11.10 8.86 -7.63
C SER A 272 -11.79 7.57 -8.06
N GLY A 273 -11.73 6.51 -7.22
CA GLY A 273 -12.17 5.15 -7.55
C GLY A 273 -11.06 4.28 -8.13
N ASP A 274 -9.85 4.81 -8.30
CA ASP A 274 -8.69 4.01 -8.66
C ASP A 274 -8.25 3.13 -7.48
N LYS A 275 -7.58 2.03 -7.77
CA LYS A 275 -7.05 1.10 -6.77
C LYS A 275 -5.70 0.54 -7.20
N TYR A 276 -4.77 0.44 -6.28
CA TYR A 276 -3.57 -0.38 -6.44
C TYR A 276 -3.55 -1.49 -5.40
N ASP A 277 -3.29 -2.72 -5.83
CA ASP A 277 -3.15 -3.91 -5.01
C ASP A 277 -1.85 -4.60 -5.38
N GLY A 278 -0.85 -4.53 -4.51
CA GLY A 278 0.48 -5.02 -4.84
C GLY A 278 1.55 -4.66 -3.81
N GLU A 279 2.80 -4.81 -4.26
CA GLU A 279 3.98 -4.57 -3.44
C GLU A 279 4.31 -3.07 -3.34
N TRP A 280 4.81 -2.69 -2.18
CA TRP A 280 5.25 -1.35 -1.83
C TRP A 280 6.68 -1.37 -1.31
N SER A 281 7.44 -0.36 -1.62
CA SER A 281 8.77 -0.12 -1.09
C SER A 281 8.96 1.37 -0.81
N ALA A 282 9.24 1.73 0.44
CA ALA A 282 9.47 3.12 0.86
C ALA A 282 8.39 4.08 0.29
N ASP A 283 7.09 3.78 0.54
CA ASP A 283 5.90 4.53 0.10
C ASP A 283 5.62 4.54 -1.41
N LYS A 284 6.36 3.78 -2.21
CA LYS A 284 6.18 3.70 -3.64
C LYS A 284 5.64 2.33 -4.06
N MET A 285 4.78 2.29 -5.07
CA MET A 285 4.42 1.06 -5.76
C MET A 285 5.69 0.46 -6.38
N SER A 286 5.97 -0.80 -6.06
CA SER A 286 7.19 -1.51 -6.47
C SER A 286 6.89 -2.99 -6.57
N GLY A 287 7.71 -3.77 -7.31
CA GLY A 287 7.47 -5.19 -7.45
C GLY A 287 6.19 -5.53 -8.21
N THR A 288 5.54 -6.63 -7.85
CA THR A 288 4.33 -7.09 -8.54
C THR A 288 3.07 -6.46 -7.98
N GLY A 289 2.13 -6.10 -8.87
CA GLY A 289 0.87 -5.52 -8.47
C GLY A 289 -0.12 -5.33 -9.63
N THR A 290 -1.32 -4.90 -9.26
CA THR A 290 -2.39 -4.54 -10.18
C THR A 290 -2.90 -3.15 -9.86
N TYR A 291 -2.83 -2.25 -10.83
CA TYR A 291 -3.47 -0.94 -10.76
C TYR A 291 -4.76 -0.97 -11.56
N THR A 292 -5.87 -0.78 -10.89
CA THR A 292 -7.21 -0.71 -11.49
C THR A 292 -7.66 0.74 -11.51
N TYR A 293 -8.03 1.22 -12.68
CA TYR A 293 -8.58 2.56 -12.88
C TYR A 293 -10.09 2.59 -12.61
N SER A 294 -10.60 3.76 -12.30
CA SER A 294 -12.03 3.98 -12.00
C SER A 294 -12.96 3.63 -13.16
N ASP A 295 -12.43 3.55 -14.38
CA ASP A 295 -13.17 3.14 -15.57
C ASP A 295 -13.15 1.62 -15.83
N GLY A 296 -12.53 0.85 -14.91
CA GLY A 296 -12.45 -0.60 -14.99
C GLY A 296 -11.23 -1.12 -15.77
N SER A 297 -10.49 -0.27 -16.49
CA SER A 297 -9.22 -0.67 -17.09
C SER A 297 -8.18 -1.00 -16.02
N TYR A 298 -7.23 -1.88 -16.30
CA TYR A 298 -6.21 -2.24 -15.32
C TYR A 298 -4.85 -2.55 -15.94
N ALA A 299 -3.80 -2.30 -15.15
CA ALA A 299 -2.42 -2.68 -15.44
C ALA A 299 -1.97 -3.72 -14.40
N SER A 300 -1.55 -4.90 -14.86
CA SER A 300 -1.08 -5.98 -14.00
C SER A 300 0.31 -6.45 -14.41
N GLY A 301 1.25 -6.41 -13.47
CA GLY A 301 2.65 -6.74 -13.73
C GLY A 301 3.61 -6.12 -12.73
N THR A 302 4.76 -5.65 -13.20
CA THR A 302 5.80 -5.08 -12.34
C THR A 302 5.82 -3.56 -12.35
N PHE A 303 6.01 -3.00 -11.17
CA PHE A 303 6.12 -1.57 -10.92
C PHE A 303 7.51 -1.24 -10.37
N GLU A 304 8.04 -0.09 -10.72
CA GLU A 304 9.26 0.49 -10.15
C GLU A 304 9.02 1.98 -9.90
N ASP A 305 9.21 2.43 -8.66
CA ASP A 305 9.06 3.83 -8.24
C ASP A 305 7.74 4.48 -8.70
N ASN A 306 6.61 3.77 -8.57
CA ASN A 306 5.26 4.13 -9.03
C ASN A 306 5.06 4.07 -10.56
N ILE A 307 6.00 3.57 -11.34
CA ILE A 307 5.91 3.44 -12.79
C ILE A 307 5.60 1.98 -13.13
N PHE A 308 4.63 1.76 -14.01
CA PHE A 308 4.35 0.43 -14.56
C PHE A 308 5.40 0.08 -15.61
N MET A 309 6.18 -0.97 -15.37
CA MET A 309 7.33 -1.32 -16.19
C MET A 309 7.05 -2.48 -17.15
N ASN A 310 6.56 -3.60 -16.64
CA ASN A 310 6.34 -4.79 -17.46
C ASN A 310 5.06 -5.50 -17.06
N GLY A 311 4.35 -6.05 -18.05
CA GLY A 311 3.11 -6.80 -17.82
C GLY A 311 2.06 -6.55 -18.87
N SER A 312 0.80 -6.64 -18.48
CA SER A 312 -0.35 -6.40 -19.34
C SER A 312 -1.15 -5.18 -18.90
N TYR A 313 -1.61 -4.40 -19.88
CA TYR A 313 -2.58 -3.34 -19.65
C TYR A 313 -3.87 -3.66 -20.41
N HIS A 314 -4.94 -3.80 -19.67
CA HIS A 314 -6.25 -4.22 -20.18
C HIS A 314 -7.24 -3.06 -20.21
N ILE A 315 -7.97 -2.95 -21.33
CA ILE A 315 -9.04 -1.96 -21.51
C ILE A 315 -10.24 -2.66 -22.13
N GLU A 316 -11.43 -2.34 -21.65
CA GLU A 316 -12.70 -2.68 -22.28
C GLU A 316 -13.54 -1.41 -22.45
N ASN A 317 -14.11 -1.22 -23.65
CA ASN A 317 -14.97 -0.08 -23.97
C ASN A 317 -16.00 -0.43 -25.05
N ASP A 318 -16.76 0.54 -25.52
CA ASP A 318 -17.81 0.37 -26.54
C ASP A 318 -17.27 -0.11 -27.91
N PHE A 319 -15.96 -0.05 -28.15
CA PHE A 319 -15.33 -0.47 -29.39
C PHE A 319 -14.78 -1.90 -29.31
N GLY A 320 -14.49 -2.41 -28.13
CA GLY A 320 -13.96 -3.76 -27.92
C GLY A 320 -13.09 -3.90 -26.68
N THR A 321 -12.36 -5.02 -26.65
CA THR A 321 -11.37 -5.35 -25.63
C THR A 321 -9.96 -5.25 -26.19
N TYR A 322 -9.02 -4.80 -25.36
CA TYR A 322 -7.63 -4.56 -25.72
C TYR A 322 -6.73 -4.99 -24.59
N THR A 323 -5.72 -5.79 -24.94
CA THR A 323 -4.67 -6.18 -23.98
C THR A 323 -3.33 -5.84 -24.58
N PHE A 324 -2.68 -4.82 -24.02
CA PHE A 324 -1.33 -4.42 -24.41
C PHE A 324 -0.30 -5.18 -23.61
N THR A 325 0.75 -5.64 -24.25
CA THR A 325 1.98 -6.09 -23.60
C THR A 325 2.90 -4.90 -23.41
N ILE A 326 3.27 -4.63 -22.16
CA ILE A 326 4.18 -3.55 -21.81
C ILE A 326 5.54 -4.14 -21.47
N THR A 327 6.59 -3.55 -22.01
CA THR A 327 7.98 -3.90 -21.72
C THR A 327 8.79 -2.63 -21.54
N ASN A 328 9.45 -2.49 -20.36
CA ASN A 328 10.19 -1.28 -19.98
C ASN A 328 9.35 0.01 -20.06
N GLY A 329 8.09 -0.08 -19.70
CA GLY A 329 7.15 1.05 -19.71
C GLY A 329 6.51 1.37 -21.07
N GLU A 330 6.92 0.67 -22.14
CA GLU A 330 6.44 0.91 -23.49
C GLU A 330 5.57 -0.25 -24.01
N PRO A 331 4.52 0.01 -24.81
CA PRO A 331 3.72 -1.03 -25.44
C PRO A 331 4.50 -1.68 -26.59
N THR A 332 4.69 -2.99 -26.51
CA THR A 332 5.45 -3.78 -27.51
C THR A 332 4.57 -4.71 -28.33
N ALA A 333 3.38 -5.04 -27.85
CA ALA A 333 2.38 -5.81 -28.58
C ALA A 333 0.96 -5.47 -28.10
N VAL A 334 -0.03 -5.82 -28.90
CA VAL A 334 -1.44 -5.72 -28.51
C VAL A 334 -2.24 -6.91 -29.05
N ASP A 335 -3.16 -7.36 -28.23
CA ASP A 335 -4.26 -8.25 -28.59
C ASP A 335 -5.56 -7.44 -28.54
N MET A 336 -6.27 -7.31 -29.65
CA MET A 336 -7.51 -6.57 -29.78
C MET A 336 -8.64 -7.47 -30.28
N SER A 337 -9.81 -7.30 -29.68
CA SER A 337 -11.06 -7.92 -30.16
C SER A 337 -12.13 -6.84 -30.24
N LEU A 338 -12.45 -6.43 -31.48
CA LEU A 338 -13.39 -5.34 -31.72
C LEU A 338 -14.84 -5.85 -31.74
N VAL A 339 -15.78 -4.99 -31.38
CA VAL A 339 -17.22 -5.28 -31.42
C VAL A 339 -17.69 -5.62 -32.82
N SER A 340 -17.01 -5.11 -33.87
CA SER A 340 -17.26 -5.49 -35.27
C SER A 340 -17.02 -6.96 -35.57
N GLY A 341 -16.25 -7.67 -34.73
CA GLY A 341 -15.79 -9.04 -34.92
C GLY A 341 -14.38 -9.13 -35.52
N THR A 342 -13.73 -8.01 -35.82
CA THR A 342 -12.32 -7.99 -36.23
C THR A 342 -11.42 -8.21 -35.03
N THR A 343 -10.40 -9.06 -35.17
CA THR A 343 -9.34 -9.26 -34.16
C THR A 343 -7.98 -8.91 -34.74
N TYR A 344 -7.12 -8.37 -33.90
CA TYR A 344 -5.71 -8.13 -34.19
C TYR A 344 -4.85 -8.66 -33.04
N ASN A 345 -3.85 -9.45 -33.37
CA ASN A 345 -2.80 -9.87 -32.45
C ASN A 345 -1.45 -9.59 -33.10
N GLY A 346 -0.65 -8.68 -32.54
CA GLY A 346 0.60 -8.33 -33.18
C GLY A 346 1.45 -7.33 -32.44
N ALA A 347 2.63 -7.10 -33.03
CA ALA A 347 3.64 -6.22 -32.47
C ALA A 347 3.25 -4.74 -32.58
N MET A 348 3.85 -3.96 -31.70
CA MET A 348 3.80 -2.49 -31.68
C MET A 348 5.21 -1.92 -31.59
N SER A 349 5.43 -0.77 -32.25
CA SER A 349 6.64 0.02 -32.15
C SER A 349 6.28 1.50 -32.25
N ASP A 350 6.89 2.32 -31.39
CA ASP A 350 6.66 3.78 -31.33
C ASP A 350 5.18 4.17 -31.25
N GLY A 351 4.41 3.38 -30.49
CA GLY A 351 2.98 3.59 -30.33
C GLY A 351 2.10 3.20 -31.53
N LYS A 352 2.66 2.56 -32.54
CA LYS A 352 1.96 2.17 -33.77
C LYS A 352 1.91 0.66 -33.92
N LEU A 353 0.87 0.16 -34.61
CA LEU A 353 0.82 -1.23 -35.03
C LEU A 353 1.89 -1.45 -36.10
N SER A 354 2.99 -2.06 -35.74
CA SER A 354 4.14 -2.27 -36.62
C SER A 354 4.92 -3.52 -36.26
N GLY A 355 5.22 -4.36 -37.24
CA GLY A 355 5.87 -5.64 -37.06
C GLY A 355 5.00 -6.82 -37.51
N GLN A 356 5.22 -8.01 -36.96
CA GLN A 356 4.41 -9.18 -37.26
C GLN A 356 3.03 -9.08 -36.62
N ALA A 357 1.99 -9.42 -37.39
CA ALA A 357 0.61 -9.42 -36.89
C ALA A 357 -0.23 -10.54 -37.50
N GLN A 358 -1.22 -10.96 -36.77
CA GLN A 358 -2.32 -11.79 -37.21
C GLN A 358 -3.62 -11.01 -37.09
N ILE A 359 -4.36 -10.88 -38.19
CA ILE A 359 -5.62 -10.17 -38.27
C ILE A 359 -6.70 -11.12 -38.76
N SER A 360 -7.82 -11.19 -38.04
CA SER A 360 -9.03 -11.83 -38.54
C SER A 360 -10.11 -10.77 -38.73
N TYR A 361 -10.53 -10.58 -39.95
CA TYR A 361 -11.54 -9.55 -40.29
C TYR A 361 -12.97 -10.06 -40.02
N SER A 362 -13.89 -9.15 -39.77
CA SER A 362 -15.29 -9.45 -39.51
C SER A 362 -15.98 -10.18 -40.65
N ASN A 363 -15.50 -10.02 -41.88
CA ASN A 363 -16.00 -10.73 -43.07
C ASN A 363 -15.46 -12.18 -43.20
N GLY A 364 -14.60 -12.61 -42.28
CA GLY A 364 -13.97 -13.94 -42.26
C GLY A 364 -12.63 -14.04 -42.96
N ASP A 365 -12.14 -12.99 -43.60
CA ASP A 365 -10.78 -12.95 -44.18
C ASP A 365 -9.73 -12.94 -43.05
N LYS A 366 -8.50 -13.36 -43.39
CA LYS A 366 -7.37 -13.41 -42.47
C LYS A 366 -6.11 -12.83 -43.10
N TYR A 367 -5.32 -12.17 -42.27
CA TYR A 367 -3.98 -11.75 -42.64
C TYR A 367 -2.96 -12.23 -41.62
N ASN A 368 -1.83 -12.72 -42.08
CA ASN A 368 -0.68 -13.08 -41.26
C ASN A 368 0.58 -12.54 -41.93
N GLY A 369 1.22 -11.54 -41.35
CA GLY A 369 2.38 -10.91 -41.96
C GLY A 369 2.80 -9.62 -41.28
N ASN A 370 3.71 -8.91 -41.97
CA ASN A 370 4.15 -7.62 -41.46
C ASN A 370 3.11 -6.52 -41.68
N VAL A 371 2.99 -5.66 -40.69
CA VAL A 371 2.28 -4.39 -40.77
C VAL A 371 3.23 -3.24 -40.49
N SER A 372 2.94 -2.08 -41.01
CA SER A 372 3.62 -0.82 -40.74
C SER A 372 2.55 0.28 -40.61
N ASP A 373 2.52 0.93 -39.44
CA ASP A 373 1.54 1.96 -39.16
C ASP A 373 0.08 1.49 -39.39
N GLY A 374 -0.21 0.23 -39.00
CA GLY A 374 -1.52 -0.41 -39.15
C GLY A 374 -1.86 -0.94 -40.54
N GLN A 375 -1.03 -0.69 -41.55
CA GLN A 375 -1.23 -1.15 -42.94
C GLN A 375 -0.39 -2.40 -43.23
N LYS A 376 -0.93 -3.34 -44.02
CA LYS A 376 -0.17 -4.50 -44.53
C LYS A 376 1.07 -4.03 -45.31
N SER A 377 2.22 -4.56 -44.91
CA SER A 377 3.53 -4.13 -45.45
C SER A 377 4.52 -5.30 -45.44
N GLY A 378 5.55 -5.26 -46.26
CA GLY A 378 6.56 -6.32 -46.30
C GLY A 378 6.00 -7.68 -46.71
N GLN A 379 6.43 -8.78 -46.06
CA GLN A 379 5.96 -10.13 -46.38
C GLN A 379 4.69 -10.44 -45.58
N GLY A 380 3.70 -11.05 -46.22
CA GLY A 380 2.49 -11.48 -45.57
C GLY A 380 1.60 -12.37 -46.41
N THR A 381 0.75 -13.14 -45.74
CA THR A 381 -0.26 -14.01 -46.37
C THR A 381 -1.63 -13.47 -46.03
N TYR A 382 -2.43 -13.18 -47.03
CA TYR A 382 -3.86 -12.85 -46.89
C TYR A 382 -4.70 -14.03 -47.39
N THR A 383 -5.64 -14.46 -46.63
CA THR A 383 -6.54 -15.56 -46.95
C THR A 383 -7.98 -15.02 -46.97
N TRP A 384 -8.62 -15.07 -48.13
CA TRP A 384 -10.03 -14.71 -48.28
C TRP A 384 -10.95 -15.81 -47.76
N VAL A 385 -12.13 -15.44 -47.29
CA VAL A 385 -13.18 -16.39 -46.86
C VAL A 385 -13.56 -17.37 -47.95
N SER A 386 -13.35 -17.02 -49.20
CA SER A 386 -13.53 -17.90 -50.38
C SER A 386 -12.52 -19.06 -50.43
N GLY A 387 -11.51 -19.05 -49.61
CA GLY A 387 -10.39 -19.99 -49.63
C GLY A 387 -9.26 -19.60 -50.58
N ALA A 388 -9.40 -18.54 -51.34
CA ALA A 388 -8.26 -17.94 -52.07
C ALA A 388 -7.22 -17.38 -51.11
N SER A 389 -5.96 -17.26 -51.53
CA SER A 389 -4.92 -16.60 -50.72
C SER A 389 -3.88 -15.91 -51.57
N TYR A 390 -3.23 -14.92 -50.99
CA TYR A 390 -2.03 -14.30 -51.54
C TYR A 390 -0.89 -14.37 -50.54
N GLU A 391 0.24 -14.87 -50.97
CA GLU A 391 1.48 -14.90 -50.21
C GLU A 391 2.56 -14.11 -50.96
N GLY A 392 3.03 -13.02 -50.34
CA GLY A 392 4.00 -12.15 -51.04
C GLY A 392 4.20 -10.81 -50.34
N LYS A 393 4.74 -9.88 -51.14
CA LYS A 393 5.01 -8.53 -50.69
C LYS A 393 3.77 -7.66 -50.69
N TRP A 394 3.66 -6.84 -49.64
CA TRP A 394 2.62 -5.85 -49.40
C TRP A 394 3.24 -4.46 -49.30
N ASP A 395 2.55 -3.46 -49.71
CA ASP A 395 2.87 -2.04 -49.51
C ASP A 395 1.56 -1.25 -49.39
N ALA A 396 1.39 -0.54 -48.26
CA ALA A 396 0.21 0.25 -47.96
C ALA A 396 -1.12 -0.49 -48.29
N ASP A 397 -1.30 -1.68 -47.70
CA ASP A 397 -2.46 -2.57 -47.87
C ASP A 397 -2.63 -3.23 -49.26
N GLN A 398 -1.74 -2.95 -50.19
CA GLN A 398 -1.83 -3.49 -51.52
C GLN A 398 -0.77 -4.57 -51.79
N MET A 399 -1.14 -5.61 -52.54
CA MET A 399 -0.18 -6.56 -53.11
C MET A 399 0.80 -5.81 -53.99
N ASN A 400 2.10 -5.82 -53.65
CA ASN A 400 3.10 -5.03 -54.37
C ASN A 400 4.47 -5.72 -54.36
N GLY A 401 5.02 -6.03 -55.52
CA GLY A 401 6.25 -6.80 -55.66
C GLY A 401 6.00 -8.29 -55.93
N ALA A 402 7.00 -9.13 -55.62
CA ALA A 402 6.91 -10.56 -55.87
C ALA A 402 5.93 -11.25 -54.92
N GLY A 403 5.08 -12.12 -55.47
CA GLY A 403 4.11 -12.91 -54.68
C GLY A 403 3.44 -14.02 -55.48
N THR A 404 2.64 -14.82 -54.79
CA THR A 404 1.86 -15.90 -55.37
C THR A 404 0.41 -15.76 -54.94
N TYR A 405 -0.49 -15.71 -55.88
CA TYR A 405 -1.93 -15.72 -55.66
C TYR A 405 -2.48 -17.14 -55.90
N PHE A 406 -3.12 -17.73 -54.95
CA PHE A 406 -3.81 -19.02 -55.02
C PHE A 406 -5.32 -18.77 -55.18
N TYR A 407 -5.92 -19.32 -56.26
CA TYR A 407 -7.29 -18.96 -56.63
C TYR A 407 -8.38 -19.61 -55.78
N SER A 408 -8.09 -20.73 -55.14
CA SER A 408 -8.93 -21.35 -54.15
C SER A 408 -8.15 -22.36 -53.32
N SER A 409 -8.75 -22.89 -52.28
CA SER A 409 -8.17 -23.95 -51.45
C SER A 409 -8.28 -25.35 -52.03
N ASN A 410 -8.69 -25.48 -53.32
CA ASN A 410 -8.85 -26.78 -53.92
C ASN A 410 -7.51 -27.40 -54.32
N GLU A 411 -7.51 -28.74 -54.34
CA GLU A 411 -6.34 -29.59 -54.55
C GLU A 411 -5.68 -29.46 -55.93
N ASP A 412 -6.33 -28.72 -56.87
CA ASP A 412 -5.92 -28.65 -58.28
C ASP A 412 -4.70 -27.77 -58.53
N GLY A 413 -4.30 -26.98 -57.51
CA GLY A 413 -3.03 -26.22 -57.57
C GLY A 413 -3.04 -24.97 -58.47
N TYR A 414 -4.22 -24.37 -58.77
CA TYR A 414 -4.32 -23.13 -59.55
C TYR A 414 -3.71 -21.98 -58.78
N LYS A 415 -2.66 -21.37 -59.34
CA LYS A 415 -1.98 -20.21 -58.77
C LYS A 415 -1.34 -19.33 -59.83
N LEU A 416 -1.13 -18.07 -59.50
CA LEU A 416 -0.37 -17.11 -60.27
C LEU A 416 0.80 -16.62 -59.46
N ALA A 417 2.02 -16.92 -59.88
CA ALA A 417 3.26 -16.50 -59.24
C ALA A 417 3.97 -15.47 -60.09
N GLY A 418 4.30 -14.31 -59.56
CA GLY A 418 4.95 -13.25 -60.30
C GLY A 418 4.97 -11.91 -59.59
N SER A 419 4.98 -10.85 -60.39
CA SER A 419 5.03 -9.48 -59.90
C SER A 419 3.62 -8.88 -59.80
N PHE A 420 3.41 -8.14 -58.73
CA PHE A 420 2.15 -7.42 -58.47
C PHE A 420 2.45 -5.93 -58.28
N GLU A 421 1.54 -5.07 -58.72
CA GLU A 421 1.59 -3.63 -58.55
C GLU A 421 0.19 -3.09 -58.27
N ASN A 422 0.05 -2.29 -57.20
CA ASN A 422 -1.23 -1.68 -56.80
C ASN A 422 -2.37 -2.74 -56.69
N GLY A 423 -2.08 -3.88 -56.06
CA GLY A 423 -3.04 -4.97 -55.81
C GLY A 423 -3.34 -5.84 -57.06
N LYS A 424 -2.64 -5.70 -58.16
CA LYS A 424 -2.91 -6.38 -59.42
C LYS A 424 -1.66 -7.02 -60.00
N PRO A 425 -1.76 -8.17 -60.64
CA PRO A 425 -0.62 -8.75 -61.36
C PRO A 425 -0.14 -7.80 -62.47
N ASN A 426 1.18 -7.61 -62.58
CA ASN A 426 1.83 -6.72 -63.55
C ASN A 426 3.20 -7.26 -63.93
N GLY A 427 3.51 -7.34 -65.25
CA GLY A 427 4.73 -7.93 -65.79
C GLY A 427 4.66 -9.46 -65.95
N GLU A 428 5.82 -10.08 -66.01
CA GLU A 428 5.92 -11.53 -66.24
C GLU A 428 5.47 -12.33 -65.00
N CYS A 429 4.57 -13.30 -65.26
CA CYS A 429 4.02 -14.23 -64.21
C CYS A 429 4.00 -15.66 -64.75
N GLN A 430 4.04 -16.61 -63.83
CA GLN A 430 3.79 -18.02 -64.09
C GLN A 430 2.38 -18.39 -63.61
N TYR A 431 1.52 -18.81 -64.53
CA TYR A 431 0.19 -19.29 -64.23
C TYR A 431 0.17 -20.81 -64.24
N TYR A 432 -0.14 -21.37 -63.06
CA TYR A 432 -0.22 -22.84 -62.88
C TYR A 432 -1.66 -23.27 -62.99
N THR A 433 -1.90 -24.32 -63.80
CA THR A 433 -3.22 -24.98 -63.96
C THR A 433 -3.32 -26.29 -63.15
N ASN A 434 -2.19 -26.75 -62.59
CA ASN A 434 -2.08 -27.85 -61.63
C ASN A 434 -0.67 -27.78 -60.98
N THR A 435 -0.33 -28.77 -60.18
CA THR A 435 0.98 -28.79 -59.48
C THR A 435 2.20 -28.90 -60.38
N THR A 436 2.05 -29.31 -61.64
CA THR A 436 3.16 -29.58 -62.58
C THR A 436 3.14 -28.73 -63.84
N THR A 437 1.94 -28.32 -64.31
CA THR A 437 1.76 -27.59 -65.56
C THR A 437 1.62 -26.10 -65.33
N HIS A 438 2.44 -25.31 -65.97
CA HIS A 438 2.34 -23.86 -65.92
C HIS A 438 2.60 -23.22 -67.30
N TYR A 439 2.07 -22.01 -67.46
CA TYR A 439 2.26 -21.15 -68.61
C TYR A 439 2.99 -19.86 -68.17
N GLN A 440 3.95 -19.45 -68.99
CA GLN A 440 4.49 -18.11 -68.82
C GLN A 440 3.50 -17.09 -69.40
N THR A 441 3.21 -16.04 -68.65
CA THR A 441 2.20 -15.07 -69.00
C THR A 441 2.73 -13.65 -68.76
N ASP A 442 2.26 -12.70 -69.56
CA ASP A 442 2.54 -11.29 -69.32
C ASP A 442 1.27 -10.54 -68.95
N TRP A 443 1.37 -9.69 -67.96
CA TRP A 443 0.23 -9.00 -67.35
C TRP A 443 0.43 -7.49 -67.36
N SER A 444 -0.61 -6.74 -67.62
CA SER A 444 -0.63 -5.28 -67.51
C SER A 444 -1.87 -4.84 -66.74
N LYS A 445 -1.67 -4.17 -65.59
CA LYS A 445 -2.75 -3.63 -64.74
C LYS A 445 -3.85 -4.66 -64.43
N GLY A 446 -3.46 -5.92 -64.16
CA GLY A 446 -4.38 -7.00 -63.79
C GLY A 446 -5.04 -7.70 -64.97
N LYS A 447 -4.65 -7.44 -66.21
CA LYS A 447 -5.11 -8.17 -67.40
C LYS A 447 -3.97 -8.97 -68.00
N CYS A 448 -4.20 -10.25 -68.26
CA CYS A 448 -3.27 -11.06 -69.06
C CYS A 448 -3.24 -10.52 -70.48
N VAL A 449 -2.10 -10.04 -70.96
CA VAL A 449 -1.93 -9.45 -72.28
C VAL A 449 -1.21 -10.40 -73.25
N LYS A 450 -0.52 -11.42 -72.69
CA LYS A 450 0.15 -12.43 -73.49
C LYS A 450 0.30 -13.73 -72.71
N ILE A 451 0.18 -14.85 -73.45
CA ILE A 451 0.51 -16.20 -73.00
C ILE A 451 1.58 -16.73 -73.93
N TYR A 452 2.67 -17.21 -73.36
CA TYR A 452 3.78 -17.78 -74.12
C TYR A 452 3.53 -19.32 -74.21
N GLU A 453 3.66 -19.83 -75.43
CA GLU A 453 3.56 -21.27 -75.72
C GLU A 453 4.83 -22.01 -75.33
#